data_4f309d2b208950952e66b975ca7632d8
#
_entry.id   4f309d2b208950952e66b975ca7632d8
#
_cell.length_a   1.000
_cell.length_b   1.000
_cell.length_c   1.000
_cell.angle_alpha   90.00
_cell.angle_beta   90.00
_cell.angle_gamma   90.00
#
_symmetry.space_group_name_H-M   'P 1'
#
loop_
_entity.id
_entity.type
_entity.pdbx_description
1 polymer ?
#
loop_
_entity_poly.entity_id
_entity_poly.type
_entity_poly.pdbx_seq_one_letter_code
_entity_poly.pdbx_strand_id
1 'polypeptide(L)'
;MTQVSRPPYRFDHVGSLLRPEALLKYREEWKKGELSLEQLRVHEDDCIRHAVRLQEEVGLESITDGEYRRESFHVDFITQIENVTSNWDFDEAIKVGKEDKAGQNKKTPPFIPFITGKIGRPTGGIEVENF
;
A
#
# COMPACT_ATOMS: atom_id res chain seq x y z
N MET A 1 4.15 41.95 7.69
CA MET A 1 3.63 40.66 8.17
C MET A 1 4.81 39.78 8.50
N THR A 2 5.10 39.60 9.79
CA THR A 2 6.19 38.75 10.26
C THR A 2 5.84 37.32 9.96
N GLN A 3 6.56 36.71 9.05
CA GLN A 3 6.51 35.27 8.79
C GLN A 3 6.96 34.58 10.09
N VAL A 4 6.01 34.04 10.82
CA VAL A 4 6.33 33.18 11.98
C VAL A 4 6.98 31.94 11.39
N SER A 5 8.30 31.87 11.48
CA SER A 5 9.08 30.67 11.15
C SER A 5 8.60 29.55 12.07
N ARG A 6 7.61 28.77 11.61
CA ARG A 6 7.28 27.50 12.26
C ARG A 6 8.48 26.57 12.01
N PRO A 7 8.99 25.87 13.04
CA PRO A 7 9.97 24.85 12.80
C PRO A 7 9.37 23.85 11.79
N PRO A 8 10.06 23.57 10.66
CA PRO A 8 9.57 22.63 9.69
C PRO A 8 9.47 21.23 10.33
N TYR A 9 8.52 20.45 9.86
CA TYR A 9 8.40 19.01 10.19
C TYR A 9 8.20 18.71 11.68
N ARG A 10 7.30 19.40 12.35
CA ARG A 10 6.89 19.08 13.73
C ARG A 10 6.18 17.74 13.84
N PHE A 11 5.55 17.33 12.76
CA PHE A 11 4.82 16.07 12.64
C PHE A 11 4.76 15.69 11.16
N ASP A 12 4.75 14.42 10.90
CA ASP A 12 4.54 13.83 9.59
C ASP A 12 3.64 12.60 9.72
N HIS A 13 3.23 12.06 8.58
CA HIS A 13 2.52 10.79 8.52
C HIS A 13 3.45 9.69 8.05
N VAL A 14 3.51 8.59 8.81
CA VAL A 14 4.29 7.40 8.47
C VAL A 14 3.36 6.20 8.32
N GLY A 15 3.48 5.49 7.20
CA GLY A 15 2.67 4.33 6.90
C GLY A 15 1.38 4.65 6.14
N SER A 16 0.52 3.66 6.03
CA SER A 16 -0.73 3.75 5.26
C SER A 16 -1.77 4.60 5.95
N LEU A 17 -2.43 5.47 5.18
CA LEU A 17 -3.71 6.05 5.57
C LEU A 17 -4.82 4.99 5.49
N LEU A 18 -5.91 5.22 6.23
CA LEU A 18 -7.09 4.37 6.15
C LEU A 18 -7.68 4.44 4.73
N ARG A 19 -7.70 3.29 4.07
CA ARG A 19 -8.26 3.20 2.71
C ARG A 19 -9.76 3.44 2.72
N PRO A 20 -10.28 4.30 1.83
CA PRO A 20 -11.72 4.45 1.63
C PRO A 20 -12.38 3.12 1.27
N GLU A 21 -13.59 2.90 1.76
CA GLU A 21 -14.35 1.67 1.48
C GLU A 21 -14.59 1.47 -0.03
N ALA A 22 -14.80 2.56 -0.76
CA ALA A 22 -14.92 2.53 -2.21
C ALA A 22 -13.65 1.98 -2.89
N LEU A 23 -12.46 2.36 -2.42
CA LEU A 23 -11.21 1.84 -2.97
C LEU A 23 -11.05 0.34 -2.72
N LEU A 24 -11.42 -0.13 -1.52
CA LEU A 24 -11.39 -1.56 -1.22
C LEU A 24 -12.31 -2.36 -2.16
N LYS A 25 -13.50 -1.82 -2.46
CA LYS A 25 -14.44 -2.43 -3.40
C LYS A 25 -13.87 -2.52 -4.82
N TYR A 26 -13.29 -1.44 -5.35
CA TYR A 26 -12.65 -1.44 -6.67
C TYR A 26 -11.49 -2.45 -6.77
N ARG A 27 -10.72 -2.61 -5.70
CA ARG A 27 -9.68 -3.63 -5.63
C ARG A 27 -10.22 -5.06 -5.66
N GLU A 28 -11.35 -5.31 -5.00
CA GLU A 28 -12.02 -6.61 -5.06
C GLU A 28 -12.57 -6.90 -6.47
N GLU A 29 -13.17 -5.91 -7.12
CA GLU A 29 -13.66 -6.02 -8.51
C GLU A 29 -12.52 -6.31 -9.49
N TRP A 30 -11.37 -5.63 -9.32
CA TRP A 30 -10.18 -5.92 -10.11
C TRP A 30 -9.65 -7.34 -9.88
N LYS A 31 -9.56 -7.80 -8.64
CA LYS A 31 -9.14 -9.18 -8.31
C LYS A 31 -10.05 -10.24 -8.92
N LYS A 32 -11.34 -9.95 -9.06
CA LYS A 32 -12.31 -10.82 -9.73
C LYS A 32 -12.25 -10.73 -11.27
N GLY A 33 -11.47 -9.81 -11.83
CA GLY A 33 -11.40 -9.57 -13.27
C GLY A 33 -12.58 -8.75 -13.81
N GLU A 34 -13.40 -8.16 -12.95
CA GLU A 34 -14.56 -7.32 -13.31
C GLU A 34 -14.13 -5.89 -13.67
N LEU A 35 -12.94 -5.48 -13.25
CA LEU A 35 -12.34 -4.17 -13.49
C LEU A 35 -10.93 -4.35 -14.09
N SER A 36 -10.56 -3.54 -15.09
CA SER A 36 -9.19 -3.54 -15.61
C SER A 36 -8.25 -2.80 -14.66
N LEU A 37 -6.93 -3.08 -14.78
CA LEU A 37 -5.92 -2.35 -14.00
C LEU A 37 -5.95 -0.84 -14.28
N GLU A 38 -6.16 -0.44 -15.53
CA GLU A 38 -6.25 0.97 -15.91
C GLU A 38 -7.45 1.66 -15.23
N GLN A 39 -8.59 1.00 -15.17
CA GLN A 39 -9.76 1.51 -14.47
C GLN A 39 -9.52 1.60 -12.96
N LEU A 40 -8.89 0.58 -12.36
CA LEU A 40 -8.50 0.63 -10.95
C LEU A 40 -7.59 1.83 -10.67
N ARG A 41 -6.58 2.08 -11.52
CA ARG A 41 -5.66 3.23 -11.39
C ARG A 41 -6.37 4.57 -11.37
N VAL A 42 -7.41 4.76 -12.17
CA VAL A 42 -8.23 5.99 -12.13
C VAL A 42 -8.86 6.19 -10.76
N HIS A 43 -9.44 5.13 -10.18
CA HIS A 43 -10.05 5.21 -8.85
C HIS A 43 -9.02 5.40 -7.73
N GLU A 44 -7.86 4.75 -7.84
CA GLU A 44 -6.74 4.97 -6.93
C GLU A 44 -6.26 6.43 -6.96
N ASP A 45 -6.10 7.00 -8.16
CA ASP A 45 -5.70 8.40 -8.34
C ASP A 45 -6.67 9.37 -7.68
N ASP A 46 -7.96 9.16 -7.83
CA ASP A 46 -8.97 10.01 -7.22
C ASP A 46 -8.92 9.94 -5.68
N CYS A 47 -8.76 8.74 -5.13
CA CYS A 47 -8.59 8.55 -3.70
C CYS A 47 -7.29 9.18 -3.18
N ILE A 48 -6.18 9.05 -3.91
CA ILE A 48 -4.89 9.67 -3.58
C ILE A 48 -4.99 11.19 -3.60
N ARG A 49 -5.58 11.79 -4.65
CA ARG A 49 -5.80 13.25 -4.71
C ARG A 49 -6.62 13.75 -3.52
N HIS A 50 -7.61 12.99 -3.08
CA HIS A 50 -8.38 13.33 -1.89
C HIS A 50 -7.52 13.24 -0.62
N ALA A 51 -6.74 12.19 -0.46
CA ALA A 51 -5.84 12.01 0.67
C ALA A 51 -4.76 13.11 0.73
N VAL A 52 -4.22 13.53 -0.42
CA VAL A 52 -3.27 14.63 -0.51
C VAL A 52 -3.91 15.94 -0.03
N ARG A 53 -5.10 16.28 -0.54
CA ARG A 53 -5.82 17.50 -0.12
C ARG A 53 -6.11 17.52 1.38
N LEU A 54 -6.52 16.40 1.94
CA LEU A 54 -6.76 16.28 3.38
C LEU A 54 -5.49 16.58 4.19
N GLN A 55 -4.35 16.06 3.76
CA GLN A 55 -3.07 16.30 4.41
C GLN A 55 -2.65 17.78 4.29
N GLU A 56 -2.86 18.40 3.14
CA GLU A 56 -2.63 19.84 2.94
C GLU A 56 -3.53 20.69 3.84
N GLU A 57 -4.82 20.37 3.93
CA GLU A 57 -5.80 21.10 4.73
C GLU A 57 -5.48 21.06 6.22
N VAL A 58 -4.95 19.94 6.73
CA VAL A 58 -4.53 19.85 8.13
C VAL A 58 -3.13 20.43 8.37
N GLY A 59 -2.45 20.86 7.31
CA GLY A 59 -1.18 21.58 7.40
C GLY A 59 0.05 20.68 7.53
N LEU A 60 0.00 19.44 7.01
CA LEU A 60 1.18 18.61 6.85
C LEU A 60 2.11 19.24 5.81
N GLU A 61 3.41 19.29 6.10
CA GLU A 61 4.45 19.76 5.18
C GLU A 61 5.06 18.60 4.37
N SER A 62 5.06 17.40 4.94
CA SER A 62 5.41 16.14 4.27
C SER A 62 4.15 15.39 3.94
N ILE A 63 3.89 15.18 2.66
CA ILE A 63 2.65 14.61 2.14
C ILE A 63 2.96 13.27 1.48
N THR A 64 2.11 12.26 1.71
CA THR A 64 2.22 10.93 1.13
C THR A 64 0.99 10.61 0.27
N ASP A 65 1.09 9.60 -0.57
CA ASP A 65 -0.04 9.02 -1.32
C ASP A 65 -0.97 8.16 -0.46
N GLY A 66 -0.66 8.04 0.84
CA GLY A 66 -1.37 7.19 1.79
C GLY A 66 -1.11 5.70 1.60
N GLU A 67 -0.16 5.32 0.76
CA GLU A 67 0.13 3.94 0.36
C GLU A 67 -1.09 3.22 -0.25
N TYR A 68 -1.96 3.97 -0.93
CA TYR A 68 -3.25 3.43 -1.40
C TYR A 68 -3.09 2.40 -2.52
N ARG A 69 -1.99 2.41 -3.27
CA ARG A 69 -1.69 1.42 -4.31
C ARG A 69 -1.06 0.14 -3.79
N ARG A 70 -0.41 0.20 -2.64
CA ARG A 70 0.27 -0.95 -2.05
C ARG A 70 -0.70 -1.93 -1.42
N GLU A 71 -0.38 -3.20 -1.50
CA GLU A 71 -1.02 -4.23 -0.67
C GLU A 71 -0.32 -4.34 0.67
N SER A 72 1.01 -4.36 0.67
CA SER A 72 1.84 -4.45 1.86
C SER A 72 3.14 -3.66 1.70
N PHE A 73 3.58 -2.99 2.76
CA PHE A 73 4.74 -2.10 2.74
C PHE A 73 6.06 -2.79 2.35
N HIS A 74 6.22 -4.07 2.61
CA HIS A 74 7.47 -4.79 2.34
C HIS A 74 7.31 -5.90 1.29
N VAL A 75 6.15 -6.54 1.20
CA VAL A 75 5.91 -7.63 0.25
C VAL A 75 6.00 -7.11 -1.17
N ASP A 76 5.35 -5.99 -1.46
CA ASP A 76 5.33 -5.39 -2.79
C ASP A 76 6.74 -5.02 -3.27
N PHE A 77 7.59 -4.52 -2.36
CA PHE A 77 8.99 -4.24 -2.68
C PHE A 77 9.80 -5.52 -2.94
N ILE A 78 9.69 -6.50 -2.05
CA ILE A 78 10.50 -7.72 -2.12
C ILE A 78 10.14 -8.57 -3.35
N THR A 79 8.85 -8.67 -3.67
CA THR A 79 8.38 -9.48 -4.82
C THR A 79 8.66 -8.83 -6.18
N GLN A 80 9.00 -7.55 -6.23
CA GLN A 80 9.46 -6.89 -7.44
C GLN A 80 10.95 -7.13 -7.75
N ILE A 81 11.72 -7.69 -6.82
CA ILE A 81 13.11 -8.07 -7.05
C ILE A 81 13.14 -9.28 -7.99
N GLU A 82 13.97 -9.22 -9.02
CA GLU A 82 14.09 -10.30 -10.00
C GLU A 82 14.54 -11.62 -9.34
N ASN A 83 13.87 -12.71 -9.70
CA ASN A 83 14.06 -14.04 -9.12
C ASN A 83 13.76 -14.16 -7.61
N VAL A 84 12.91 -13.27 -7.08
CA VAL A 84 12.33 -13.41 -5.76
C VAL A 84 10.84 -13.68 -5.89
N THR A 85 10.36 -14.70 -5.22
CA THR A 85 8.94 -15.03 -5.09
C THR A 85 8.56 -15.15 -3.62
N SER A 86 7.30 -15.26 -3.31
CA SER A 86 6.85 -15.45 -1.93
C SER A 86 5.68 -16.43 -1.86
N ASN A 87 5.48 -17.01 -0.68
CA ASN A 87 4.28 -17.78 -0.35
C ASN A 87 3.18 -16.89 0.27
N TRP A 88 3.34 -15.57 0.21
CA TRP A 88 2.39 -14.66 0.84
C TRP A 88 1.11 -14.54 0.02
N ASP A 89 0.00 -14.87 0.65
CA ASP A 89 -1.34 -14.54 0.20
C ASP A 89 -1.96 -13.55 1.18
N PHE A 90 -2.11 -12.31 0.73
CA PHE A 90 -2.61 -11.22 1.56
C PHE A 90 -4.07 -11.44 1.98
N ASP A 91 -4.89 -11.99 1.11
CA ASP A 91 -6.31 -12.24 1.40
C ASP A 91 -6.47 -13.36 2.43
N GLU A 92 -5.61 -14.38 2.35
CA GLU A 92 -5.57 -15.45 3.36
C GLU A 92 -5.08 -14.94 4.72
N ALA A 93 -4.06 -14.08 4.73
CA ALA A 93 -3.56 -13.44 5.94
C ALA A 93 -4.63 -12.57 6.63
N ILE A 94 -5.43 -11.82 5.86
CA ILE A 94 -6.55 -11.03 6.40
C ILE A 94 -7.65 -11.93 6.98
N LYS A 95 -7.99 -13.04 6.33
CA LYS A 95 -8.99 -13.99 6.85
C LYS A 95 -8.55 -14.56 8.18
N VAL A 96 -7.29 -14.99 8.29
CA VAL A 96 -6.71 -15.47 9.54
C VAL A 96 -6.79 -14.42 10.65
N GLY A 97 -6.41 -13.17 10.36
CA GLY A 97 -6.49 -12.08 11.33
C GLY A 97 -7.91 -11.70 11.77
N LYS A 98 -8.94 -11.95 10.93
CA LYS A 98 -10.35 -11.77 11.32
C LYS A 98 -10.84 -12.89 12.22
N GLU A 99 -10.37 -14.12 12.00
CA GLU A 99 -10.73 -15.29 12.83
C GLU A 99 -10.10 -15.21 14.22
N ASP A 100 -8.93 -14.56 14.36
CA ASP A 100 -8.25 -14.37 15.66
C ASP A 100 -9.09 -13.56 16.67
N LYS A 101 -9.98 -12.67 16.18
CA LYS A 101 -10.94 -11.96 17.05
C LYS A 101 -11.97 -12.87 17.70
N ALA A 102 -12.11 -14.12 17.22
CA ALA A 102 -12.98 -15.14 17.81
C ALA A 102 -12.27 -16.05 18.82
N GLY A 103 -11.01 -15.73 19.22
CA GLY A 103 -10.30 -16.43 20.30
C GLY A 103 -9.61 -17.73 19.89
N GLN A 104 -9.43 -17.98 18.59
CA GLN A 104 -8.61 -19.10 18.10
C GLN A 104 -7.28 -18.57 17.57
N ASN A 105 -6.19 -18.88 18.25
CA ASN A 105 -4.81 -18.51 17.89
C ASN A 105 -4.33 -19.18 16.58
N LYS A 106 -4.91 -18.86 15.45
CA LYS A 106 -4.32 -19.18 14.15
C LYS A 106 -3.30 -18.10 13.81
N LYS A 107 -2.02 -18.43 13.91
CA LYS A 107 -0.94 -17.56 13.50
C LYS A 107 -1.03 -17.32 12.00
N THR A 108 -1.04 -16.06 11.58
CA THR A 108 -0.85 -15.68 10.18
C THR A 108 0.40 -16.40 9.66
N PRO A 109 0.33 -17.10 8.52
CA PRO A 109 1.49 -17.75 7.98
C PRO A 109 2.62 -16.72 7.79
N PRO A 110 3.86 -17.05 8.16
CA PRO A 110 4.97 -16.11 8.02
C PRO A 110 5.19 -15.79 6.55
N PHE A 111 5.47 -14.53 6.24
CA PHE A 111 6.00 -14.16 4.94
C PHE A 111 7.36 -14.82 4.74
N ILE A 112 7.47 -15.67 3.73
CA ILE A 112 8.71 -16.36 3.39
C ILE A 112 9.06 -16.02 1.94
N PRO A 113 10.08 -15.18 1.70
CA PRO A 113 10.60 -14.96 0.36
C PRO A 113 11.47 -16.16 -0.07
N PHE A 114 11.35 -16.56 -1.33
CA PHE A 114 12.17 -17.59 -1.95
C PHE A 114 12.99 -16.97 -3.07
N ILE A 115 14.29 -17.28 -3.08
CA ILE A 115 15.19 -16.88 -4.14
C ILE A 115 15.28 -18.04 -5.13
N THR A 116 14.80 -17.83 -6.36
CA THR A 116 14.71 -18.86 -7.40
C THR A 116 15.87 -18.81 -8.40
N GLY A 117 16.72 -17.79 -8.32
CA GLY A 117 17.84 -17.60 -9.21
C GLY A 117 18.76 -16.46 -8.77
N LYS A 118 19.60 -15.99 -9.68
CA LYS A 118 20.46 -14.83 -9.41
C LYS A 118 19.58 -13.58 -9.22
N ILE A 119 19.74 -12.93 -8.09
CA ILE A 119 19.02 -11.68 -7.80
C ILE A 119 19.47 -10.61 -8.79
N GLY A 120 18.49 -9.94 -9.40
CA GLY A 120 18.68 -8.84 -10.33
C GLY A 120 17.75 -7.68 -10.04
N ARG A 121 18.03 -6.57 -10.71
CA ARG A 121 17.15 -5.40 -10.68
C ARG A 121 16.16 -5.49 -11.84
N PRO A 122 14.85 -5.38 -11.60
CA PRO A 122 13.86 -5.38 -12.67
C PRO A 122 14.07 -4.19 -13.62
N THR A 123 13.79 -4.41 -14.90
CA THR A 123 14.08 -3.42 -15.96
C THR A 123 13.33 -2.10 -15.76
N GLY A 124 12.14 -2.14 -15.18
CA GLY A 124 11.30 -0.96 -14.88
C GLY A 124 11.63 -0.23 -13.59
N GLY A 125 12.55 -0.77 -12.78
CA GLY A 125 12.78 -0.30 -11.41
C GLY A 125 11.82 -0.93 -10.41
N ILE A 126 12.03 -0.67 -9.12
CA ILE A 126 11.20 -1.17 -8.03
C ILE A 126 10.29 -0.02 -7.58
N GLU A 127 9.01 -0.32 -7.38
CA GLU A 127 8.01 0.64 -6.87
C GLU A 127 7.70 1.85 -7.78
N VAL A 128 8.25 1.89 -9.01
CA VAL A 128 8.09 3.05 -9.91
C VAL A 128 6.62 3.28 -10.29
N GLU A 129 5.83 2.24 -10.40
CA GLU A 129 4.41 2.34 -10.76
C GLU A 129 3.49 2.71 -9.59
N ASN A 130 4.04 2.80 -8.39
CA ASN A 130 3.29 3.17 -7.20
C ASN A 130 3.28 4.69 -6.94
N PHE A 131 4.04 5.45 -7.75
CA PHE A 131 4.15 6.91 -7.65
C PHE A 131 3.49 7.64 -8.81
#